data_3ccf4694ca2bb808277f0510721b7b54
#
_entry.id   3ccf4694ca2bb808277f0510721b7b54
#
_cell.length_a   1.000
_cell.length_b   1.000
_cell.length_c   1.000
_cell.angle_alpha   90.00
_cell.angle_beta   90.00
_cell.angle_gamma   90.00
#
_symmetry.space_group_name_H-M   'P 1'
#
loop_
_entity.id
_entity.type
_entity.pdbx_description
1 polymer ?
#
loop_
_entity_poly.entity_id
_entity_poly.type
_entity_poly.pdbx_seq_one_letter_code
_entity_poly.pdbx_strand_id
1 'polypeptide(L)'
;LIGEMDLALAQARFTIYGVAELYNDQEKKSDLVNEINIAKHTVTNRALEVVDKAMRLVGAKSLQRSNPLQRYYRDVRAGLHNPPMDDLTIKKLAETAIQQMTKN
;
A
#
# COMPACT_ATOMS: atom_id res chain seq x y z
N LEU A 1 12.85 -1.56 15.28
CA LEU A 1 12.41 -0.63 14.21
C LEU A 1 12.95 -1.02 12.84
N ILE A 2 14.25 -1.29 12.75
CA ILE A 2 14.87 -1.58 11.43
C ILE A 2 14.31 -2.88 10.83
N GLY A 3 14.19 -3.93 11.64
CA GLY A 3 13.60 -5.18 11.17
C GLY A 3 12.15 -5.03 10.71
N GLU A 4 11.37 -4.24 11.41
CA GLU A 4 9.98 -3.95 11.03
C GLU A 4 9.90 -3.15 9.74
N MET A 5 10.82 -2.19 9.54
CA MET A 5 10.91 -1.44 8.29
C MET A 5 11.25 -2.35 7.11
N ASP A 6 12.22 -3.24 7.30
CA ASP A 6 12.61 -4.19 6.25
C ASP A 6 11.47 -5.14 5.90
N LEU A 7 10.76 -5.63 6.91
CA LEU A 7 9.58 -6.49 6.70
C LEU A 7 8.51 -5.75 5.89
N ALA A 8 8.21 -4.51 6.27
CA ALA A 8 7.19 -3.72 5.56
C ALA A 8 7.58 -3.46 4.10
N LEU A 9 8.87 -3.15 3.85
CA LEU A 9 9.38 -2.96 2.50
C LEU A 9 9.29 -4.24 1.68
N ALA A 10 9.62 -5.38 2.27
CA ALA A 10 9.53 -6.67 1.59
C ALA A 10 8.09 -6.99 1.22
N GLN A 11 7.14 -6.76 2.13
CA GLN A 11 5.72 -6.98 1.87
C GLN A 11 5.22 -6.10 0.72
N ALA A 12 5.63 -4.84 0.69
CA ALA A 12 5.27 -3.93 -0.40
C ALA A 12 5.85 -4.41 -1.73
N ARG A 13 7.11 -4.81 -1.75
CA ARG A 13 7.78 -5.28 -2.98
C ARG A 13 7.14 -6.56 -3.51
N PHE A 14 6.90 -7.55 -2.66
CA PHE A 14 6.28 -8.80 -3.09
C PHE A 14 4.87 -8.56 -3.63
N THR A 15 4.13 -7.65 -3.02
CA THR A 15 2.79 -7.31 -3.49
C THR A 15 2.84 -6.65 -4.87
N ILE A 16 3.70 -5.64 -5.06
CA ILE A 16 3.83 -4.95 -6.35
C ILE A 16 4.25 -5.93 -7.44
N TYR A 17 5.30 -6.70 -7.19
CA TYR A 17 5.84 -7.60 -8.22
C TYR A 17 4.86 -8.72 -8.54
N GLY A 18 4.15 -9.24 -7.54
CA GLY A 18 3.13 -10.26 -7.77
C GLY A 18 1.99 -9.76 -8.64
N VAL A 19 1.48 -8.56 -8.35
CA VAL A 19 0.39 -7.97 -9.14
C VAL A 19 0.88 -7.58 -10.54
N ALA A 20 2.10 -7.04 -10.64
CA ALA A 20 2.68 -6.69 -11.94
C ALA A 20 2.83 -7.93 -12.84
N GLU A 21 3.26 -9.04 -12.27
CA GLU A 21 3.37 -10.30 -13.02
C GLU A 21 2.01 -10.78 -13.51
N LEU A 22 0.99 -10.75 -12.65
CA LEU A 22 -0.38 -11.07 -13.06
C LEU A 22 -0.86 -10.15 -14.15
N TYR A 23 -0.59 -8.86 -14.05
CA TYR A 23 -0.99 -7.87 -15.05
C TYR A 23 -0.36 -8.14 -16.41
N ASN A 24 0.90 -8.55 -16.44
CA ASN A 24 1.59 -8.85 -17.70
C ASN A 24 1.06 -10.11 -18.37
N ASP A 25 0.63 -11.11 -17.58
CA ASP A 25 0.15 -12.38 -18.10
C ASP A 25 -1.34 -12.37 -18.47
N GLN A 26 -2.08 -11.37 -17.99
CA GLN A 26 -3.53 -11.33 -18.16
C GLN A 26 -3.94 -10.64 -19.46
N GLU A 27 -4.76 -11.32 -20.27
CA GLU A 27 -5.31 -10.73 -21.50
C GLU A 27 -6.30 -9.61 -21.20
N LYS A 28 -7.14 -9.79 -20.15
CA LYS A 28 -8.12 -8.79 -19.73
C LYS A 28 -7.64 -8.12 -18.46
N LYS A 29 -7.02 -6.96 -18.59
CA LYS A 29 -6.51 -6.20 -17.45
C LYS A 29 -7.61 -5.77 -16.50
N SER A 30 -8.82 -5.56 -16.99
CA SER A 30 -9.97 -5.19 -16.17
C SER A 30 -10.35 -6.25 -15.13
N ASP A 31 -9.97 -7.51 -15.33
CA ASP A 31 -10.22 -8.58 -14.37
C ASP A 31 -9.32 -8.49 -13.13
N LEU A 32 -8.31 -7.61 -13.16
CA LEU A 32 -7.35 -7.43 -12.07
C LEU A 32 -7.60 -6.17 -11.23
N VAL A 33 -8.82 -5.61 -11.30
CA VAL A 33 -9.13 -4.36 -10.57
C VAL A 33 -8.92 -4.54 -9.06
N ASN A 34 -9.41 -5.64 -8.49
CA ASN A 34 -9.25 -5.90 -7.06
C ASN A 34 -7.78 -6.10 -6.67
N GLU A 35 -7.02 -6.82 -7.48
CA GLU A 35 -5.61 -7.08 -7.24
C GLU A 35 -4.80 -5.78 -7.29
N ILE A 36 -5.07 -4.92 -8.28
CA ILE A 36 -4.42 -3.61 -8.38
C ILE A 36 -4.76 -2.74 -7.18
N ASN A 37 -6.02 -2.75 -6.74
CA ASN A 37 -6.45 -1.99 -5.57
C ASN A 37 -5.83 -2.52 -4.28
N ILE A 38 -5.66 -3.84 -4.15
CA ILE A 38 -4.93 -4.46 -3.03
C ILE A 38 -3.48 -3.97 -3.02
N ALA A 39 -2.83 -3.92 -4.19
CA ALA A 39 -1.46 -3.43 -4.28
C ALA A 39 -1.36 -1.98 -3.83
N LYS A 40 -2.27 -1.12 -4.28
CA LYS A 40 -2.31 0.29 -3.84
C LYS A 40 -2.48 0.40 -2.33
N HIS A 41 -3.41 -0.36 -1.76
CA HIS A 41 -3.66 -0.38 -0.32
C HIS A 41 -2.42 -0.83 0.45
N THR A 42 -1.85 -1.96 0.07
CA THR A 42 -0.70 -2.55 0.76
C THR A 42 0.51 -1.63 0.69
N VAL A 43 0.86 -1.16 -0.52
CA VAL A 43 2.06 -0.36 -0.72
C VAL A 43 1.96 0.97 -0.02
N THR A 44 0.81 1.65 -0.11
CA THR A 44 0.62 2.94 0.57
C THR A 44 0.75 2.78 2.09
N ASN A 45 0.11 1.78 2.66
CA ASN A 45 0.14 1.57 4.11
C ASN A 45 1.50 1.08 4.60
N ARG A 46 2.17 0.21 3.85
CA ARG A 46 3.52 -0.25 4.21
C ARG A 46 4.55 0.88 4.08
N ALA A 47 4.43 1.72 3.07
CA ALA A 47 5.33 2.88 2.90
C ALA A 47 5.15 3.88 4.06
N LEU A 48 3.92 4.12 4.49
CA LEU A 48 3.63 4.97 5.64
C LEU A 48 4.28 4.41 6.91
N GLU A 49 4.15 3.12 7.13
CA GLU A 49 4.76 2.44 8.27
C GLU A 49 6.29 2.59 8.26
N VAL A 50 6.92 2.43 7.10
CA VAL A 50 8.38 2.57 6.97
C VAL A 50 8.82 3.98 7.34
N VAL A 51 8.16 4.99 6.78
CA VAL A 51 8.53 6.39 7.05
C VAL A 51 8.28 6.76 8.51
N ASP A 52 7.15 6.32 9.09
CA ASP A 52 6.84 6.54 10.50
C ASP A 52 7.94 5.95 11.40
N LYS A 53 8.35 4.72 11.14
CA LYS A 53 9.40 4.06 11.92
C LYS A 53 10.77 4.71 11.72
N ALA A 54 11.06 5.16 10.50
CA ALA A 54 12.29 5.91 10.23
C ALA A 54 12.34 7.21 11.03
N MET A 55 11.20 7.92 11.11
CA MET A 55 11.10 9.14 11.91
C MET A 55 11.28 8.86 13.40
N ARG A 56 10.76 7.75 13.90
CA ARG A 56 10.96 7.34 15.29
C ARG A 56 12.42 7.01 15.58
N LEU A 57 13.09 6.36 14.64
CA LEU A 57 14.51 6.02 14.77
C LEU A 57 15.38 7.27 14.83
N VAL A 58 15.11 8.26 13.97
CA VAL A 58 15.84 9.52 13.91
C VAL A 58 15.49 10.44 15.09
N GLY A 59 14.24 10.37 15.55
CA GLY A 59 13.74 11.18 16.65
C GLY A 59 13.27 12.57 16.21
N ALA A 60 13.29 13.52 17.13
CA ALA A 60 12.72 14.87 16.90
C ALA A 60 13.32 15.59 15.70
N LYS A 61 14.55 15.29 15.33
CA LYS A 61 15.21 15.88 14.16
C LYS A 61 14.46 15.58 12.86
N SER A 62 13.67 14.48 12.83
CA SER A 62 12.90 14.11 11.64
C SER A 62 11.82 15.12 11.29
N LEU A 63 11.40 15.96 12.24
CA LEU A 63 10.37 16.99 12.04
C LEU A 63 10.95 18.31 11.56
N GLN A 64 12.26 18.48 11.55
CA GLN A 64 12.89 19.71 11.10
C GLN A 64 12.79 19.82 9.56
N ARG A 65 12.59 21.06 9.07
CA ARG A 65 12.48 21.31 7.64
C ARG A 65 13.71 20.87 6.84
N SER A 66 14.89 20.87 7.48
CA SER A 66 16.14 20.43 6.87
C SER A 66 16.21 18.92 6.70
N ASN A 67 15.36 18.15 7.37
CA ASN A 67 15.32 16.70 7.28
C ASN A 67 14.27 16.27 6.25
N PRO A 68 14.63 15.48 5.23
CA PRO A 68 13.69 15.09 4.18
C PRO A 68 12.58 14.15 4.67
N LEU A 69 12.73 13.48 5.83
CA LEU A 69 11.73 12.53 6.31
C LEU A 69 10.37 13.17 6.55
N GLN A 70 10.31 14.42 7.04
CA GLN A 70 9.05 15.10 7.25
C GLN A 70 8.29 15.33 5.93
N ARG A 71 9.01 15.57 4.83
CA ARG A 71 8.43 15.71 3.50
C ARG A 71 7.97 14.37 2.97
N TYR A 72 8.78 13.33 3.11
CA TYR A 72 8.41 11.98 2.68
C TYR A 72 7.16 11.50 3.42
N TYR A 73 7.05 11.78 4.70
CA TYR A 73 5.86 11.41 5.48
C TYR A 73 4.60 12.06 4.91
N ARG A 74 4.65 13.37 4.64
CA ARG A 74 3.49 14.06 4.06
C ARG A 74 3.15 13.56 2.67
N ASP A 75 4.15 13.32 1.84
CA ASP A 75 3.95 12.84 0.47
C ASP A 75 3.33 11.45 0.44
N VAL A 76 3.84 10.56 1.27
CA VAL A 76 3.32 9.18 1.37
C VAL A 76 1.90 9.19 1.93
N ARG A 77 1.65 10.00 2.95
CA ARG A 77 0.33 10.09 3.57
C ARG A 77 -0.72 10.57 2.58
N ALA A 78 -0.36 11.43 1.65
CA ALA A 78 -1.27 11.89 0.60
C ALA A 78 -1.84 10.72 -0.22
N GLY A 79 -1.11 9.62 -0.35
CA GLY A 79 -1.57 8.43 -1.04
C GLY A 79 -2.83 7.82 -0.45
N LEU A 80 -3.09 8.00 0.85
CA LEU A 80 -4.32 7.52 1.48
C LEU A 80 -5.57 8.22 0.95
N HIS A 81 -5.41 9.42 0.41
CA HIS A 81 -6.52 10.22 -0.09
C HIS A 81 -6.69 10.13 -1.61
N ASN A 82 -5.82 9.39 -2.29
CA ASN A 82 -5.94 9.16 -3.73
C ASN A 82 -6.87 7.97 -3.99
N PRO A 83 -7.80 8.07 -4.98
CA PRO A 83 -8.69 6.95 -5.30
C PRO A 83 -7.93 5.73 -5.84
N PRO A 84 -8.37 4.51 -5.52
CA PRO A 84 -9.44 4.24 -4.55
C PRO A 84 -8.91 4.37 -3.13
N MET A 85 -9.72 4.99 -2.26
CA MET A 85 -9.40 5.06 -0.84
C MET A 85 -9.56 3.66 -0.21
N ASP A 86 -8.90 3.45 0.91
CA ASP A 86 -8.84 2.13 1.56
C ASP A 86 -10.23 1.55 1.83
N ASP A 87 -11.16 2.37 2.31
CA ASP A 87 -12.53 1.95 2.61
C ASP A 87 -13.23 1.38 1.38
N LEU A 88 -13.04 2.01 0.23
CA LEU A 88 -13.65 1.56 -1.02
C LEU A 88 -13.05 0.22 -1.47
N THR A 89 -11.75 0.06 -1.32
CA THR A 89 -11.07 -1.20 -1.65
C THR A 89 -11.61 -2.34 -0.81
N ILE A 90 -11.73 -2.13 0.50
CA ILE A 90 -12.25 -3.12 1.43
C ILE A 90 -13.70 -3.48 1.09
N LYS A 91 -14.52 -2.47 0.80
CA LYS A 91 -15.92 -2.67 0.42
C LYS A 91 -16.04 -3.53 -0.85
N LYS A 92 -15.25 -3.22 -1.87
CA LYS A 92 -15.27 -3.97 -3.13
C LYS A 92 -14.82 -5.41 -2.96
N LEU A 93 -13.83 -5.65 -2.12
CA LEU A 93 -13.38 -7.00 -1.80
C LEU A 93 -14.49 -7.79 -1.11
N ALA A 94 -15.21 -7.16 -0.19
CA ALA A 94 -16.34 -7.79 0.49
C ALA A 94 -17.46 -8.14 -0.49
N GLU A 95 -17.80 -7.23 -1.39
CA GLU A 95 -18.81 -7.45 -2.43
C GLU A 95 -18.44 -8.65 -3.31
N THR A 96 -17.18 -8.71 -3.76
CA THR A 96 -16.69 -9.81 -4.59
C THR A 96 -16.75 -11.14 -3.85
N ALA A 97 -16.32 -11.17 -2.60
CA ALA A 97 -16.32 -12.38 -1.78
C ALA A 97 -17.75 -12.90 -1.58
N ILE A 98 -18.70 -12.01 -1.31
CA ILE A 98 -20.11 -12.36 -1.13
C ILE A 98 -20.69 -12.92 -2.43
N GLN A 99 -20.39 -12.29 -3.56
CA GLN A 99 -20.85 -12.79 -4.86
C GLN A 99 -20.33 -14.19 -5.16
N GLN A 100 -19.08 -14.46 -4.84
CA GLN A 100 -18.49 -15.78 -5.04
C GLN A 100 -19.13 -16.82 -4.14
N MET A 101 -19.50 -16.46 -2.91
CA MET A 101 -20.17 -17.35 -1.98
C MET A 101 -21.59 -17.70 -2.45
N THR A 102 -22.29 -16.76 -3.07
CA THR A 102 -23.68 -16.97 -3.50
C THR A 102 -23.80 -17.71 -4.83
N LYS A 103 -22.71 -17.80 -5.60
CA LYS A 103 -22.70 -18.54 -6.88
C LYS A 103 -22.68 -20.06 -6.70
N ASN A 104 -22.36 -20.52 -5.52
CA ASN A 104 -22.31 -21.93 -5.21
C ASN A 104 -23.64 -22.38 -4.55
#